data_8eed65d49dcc36171cc6f1d4790289a4
#
_entry.id   8eed65d49dcc36171cc6f1d4790289a4
#
_cell.length_a   1.000
_cell.length_b   1.000
_cell.length_c   1.000
_cell.angle_alpha   90.00
_cell.angle_beta   90.00
_cell.angle_gamma   90.00
#
_symmetry.space_group_name_H-M   'P 1'
#
loop_
_entity.id
_entity.type
_entity.pdbx_description
1 polymer ?
#
loop_
_entity_poly.entity_id
_entity_poly.type
_entity_poly.pdbx_seq_one_letter_code
_entity_poly.pdbx_strand_id
1 'polypeptide(L)'
;VIEEFLPDSGTYVKDGIIYSKIVGHALMDLLHKRVSVYPLINGAVVPKVASTVVGQVGNAQSDNVLVRIFKIGSKKLSGVFTGILHISDVQERYVDSMNDVCKPGDIIRAKVISEKNQIYHLSTNDKNLGVVYAFCSRCGNLLEPKRYEMICTKCGNIEKRKTPMDYGHEEI
;
A
#
# COMPACT_ATOMS: atom_id res chain seq x y z
N VAL A 1 40.21 -0.55 26.99
CA VAL A 1 39.88 -0.65 25.54
C VAL A 1 38.39 -0.40 25.45
N ILE A 2 38.02 0.77 24.99
CA ILE A 2 36.60 1.09 24.72
C ILE A 2 36.25 0.29 23.48
N GLU A 3 35.44 -0.75 23.64
CA GLU A 3 34.90 -1.49 22.53
C GLU A 3 33.92 -0.58 21.80
N GLU A 4 34.23 -0.21 20.57
CA GLU A 4 33.37 0.66 19.76
C GLU A 4 32.13 -0.11 19.30
N PHE A 5 31.00 0.32 19.82
CA PHE A 5 29.72 -0.13 19.31
C PHE A 5 29.35 0.64 18.04
N LEU A 6 28.66 -0.03 17.13
CA LEU A 6 28.11 0.58 15.92
C LEU A 6 26.65 0.99 16.12
N PRO A 7 26.25 2.15 15.60
CA PRO A 7 24.85 2.55 15.62
C PRO A 7 24.02 1.66 14.71
N ASP A 8 22.81 1.33 15.13
CA ASP A 8 21.83 0.58 14.38
C ASP A 8 20.45 1.26 14.50
N SER A 9 19.36 0.53 14.31
CA SER A 9 18.00 1.07 14.29
C SER A 9 17.72 2.01 15.46
N GLY A 10 17.17 3.20 15.18
CA GLY A 10 16.79 4.19 16.20
C GLY A 10 17.96 4.95 16.84
N THR A 11 19.20 4.82 16.32
CA THR A 11 20.38 5.53 16.84
C THR A 11 21.12 6.31 15.75
N TYR A 12 22.02 7.21 16.15
CA TYR A 12 22.96 7.92 15.27
C TYR A 12 24.24 8.25 16.02
N VAL A 13 25.31 8.54 15.28
CA VAL A 13 26.60 8.97 15.87
C VAL A 13 26.79 10.47 15.69
N LYS A 14 27.24 11.12 16.74
CA LYS A 14 27.71 12.50 16.70
C LYS A 14 28.94 12.60 17.62
N ASP A 15 30.03 13.13 17.11
CA ASP A 15 31.30 13.33 17.84
C ASP A 15 31.83 12.05 18.51
N GLY A 16 31.70 10.89 17.84
CA GLY A 16 32.11 9.58 18.35
C GLY A 16 31.18 8.97 19.43
N ILE A 17 30.06 9.62 19.75
CA ILE A 17 29.09 9.15 20.73
C ILE A 17 27.80 8.70 20.04
N ILE A 18 27.25 7.56 20.47
CA ILE A 18 25.99 7.06 19.96
C ILE A 18 24.83 7.68 20.74
N TYR A 19 23.93 8.34 20.03
CA TYR A 19 22.71 8.95 20.55
C TYR A 19 21.46 8.23 20.04
N SER A 20 20.40 8.24 20.84
CA SER A 20 19.08 7.80 20.42
C SER A 20 18.37 8.88 19.59
N LYS A 21 17.69 8.47 18.51
CA LYS A 21 16.75 9.31 17.72
C LYS A 21 15.35 9.33 18.29
N ILE A 22 15.01 8.34 19.12
CA ILE A 22 13.64 8.08 19.58
C ILE A 22 13.65 7.71 21.05
N VAL A 23 12.53 7.94 21.73
CA VAL A 23 12.29 7.45 23.10
C VAL A 23 11.89 5.98 23.03
N GLY A 24 12.63 5.10 23.70
CA GLY A 24 12.40 3.66 23.60
C GLY A 24 13.31 2.83 24.49
N HIS A 25 13.23 1.52 24.29
CA HIS A 25 14.12 0.55 24.93
C HIS A 25 15.43 0.42 24.15
N ALA A 26 16.53 0.65 24.83
CA ALA A 26 17.87 0.39 24.26
C ALA A 26 18.16 -1.11 24.32
N LEU A 27 18.60 -1.65 23.21
CA LEU A 27 19.10 -3.02 23.07
C LEU A 27 20.57 -2.97 22.63
N MET A 28 21.44 -3.64 23.37
CA MET A 28 22.84 -3.82 23.04
C MET A 28 23.06 -5.25 22.57
N ASP A 29 23.45 -5.41 21.31
CA ASP A 29 23.93 -6.68 20.79
C ASP A 29 25.44 -6.76 21.01
N LEU A 30 25.83 -7.51 22.03
CA LEU A 30 27.22 -7.68 22.43
C LEU A 30 27.99 -8.54 21.41
N LEU A 31 27.32 -9.41 20.69
CA LEU A 31 27.92 -10.33 19.72
C LEU A 31 28.34 -9.57 18.45
N HIS A 32 27.47 -8.71 17.95
CA HIS A 32 27.70 -7.91 16.74
C HIS A 32 28.13 -6.47 17.06
N LYS A 33 28.31 -6.13 18.34
CA LYS A 33 28.69 -4.79 18.83
C LYS A 33 27.78 -3.69 18.28
N ARG A 34 26.45 -3.87 18.33
CA ARG A 34 25.47 -2.91 17.83
C ARG A 34 24.57 -2.40 18.95
N VAL A 35 24.21 -1.11 18.84
CA VAL A 35 23.25 -0.48 19.74
C VAL A 35 22.04 -0.04 18.94
N SER A 36 20.87 -0.55 19.32
CA SER A 36 19.56 -0.21 18.73
C SER A 36 18.64 0.38 19.79
N VAL A 37 17.75 1.25 19.41
CA VAL A 37 16.66 1.73 20.26
C VAL A 37 15.33 1.47 19.59
N TYR A 38 14.45 0.73 20.27
CA TYR A 38 13.11 0.41 19.81
C TYR A 38 12.09 1.31 20.50
N PRO A 39 11.14 1.91 19.76
CA PRO A 39 10.19 2.85 20.34
C PRO A 39 9.30 2.18 21.39
N LEU A 40 9.04 2.87 22.50
CA LEU A 40 8.06 2.47 23.53
C LEU A 40 6.63 2.47 23.00
N ILE A 41 6.33 3.35 22.08
CA ILE A 41 5.02 3.49 21.45
C ILE A 41 5.21 3.17 19.98
N ASN A 42 4.36 2.32 19.42
CA ASN A 42 4.31 2.11 17.98
C ASN A 42 4.09 3.48 17.33
N GLY A 43 5.11 4.00 16.66
CA GLY A 43 5.02 5.25 15.90
C GLY A 43 3.90 5.19 14.87
N ALA A 44 3.58 6.33 14.25
CA ALA A 44 2.62 6.39 13.16
C ALA A 44 2.96 5.31 12.11
N VAL A 45 1.97 4.48 11.79
CA VAL A 45 2.13 3.44 10.77
C VAL A 45 2.18 4.15 9.43
N VAL A 46 3.32 4.09 8.75
CA VAL A 46 3.51 4.64 7.40
C VAL A 46 3.75 3.51 6.41
N PRO A 47 3.32 3.64 5.15
CA PRO A 47 3.61 2.66 4.12
C PRO A 47 5.13 2.52 3.93
N LYS A 48 5.60 1.31 3.75
CA LYS A 48 7.01 1.02 3.43
C LYS A 48 7.06 0.25 2.11
N VAL A 49 8.19 0.30 1.43
CA VAL A 49 8.43 -0.54 0.25
C VAL A 49 8.17 -2.01 0.60
N ALA A 50 7.55 -2.73 -0.30
CA ALA A 50 7.06 -4.11 -0.17
C ALA A 50 5.83 -4.30 0.74
N SER A 51 5.31 -3.27 1.43
CA SER A 51 4.07 -3.41 2.19
C SER A 51 2.84 -3.48 1.28
N THR A 52 1.86 -4.29 1.69
CA THR A 52 0.54 -4.34 1.06
C THR A 52 -0.34 -3.26 1.66
N VAL A 53 -0.95 -2.47 0.80
CA VAL A 53 -1.81 -1.33 1.18
C VAL A 53 -3.19 -1.48 0.57
N VAL A 54 -4.19 -0.91 1.24
CA VAL A 54 -5.54 -0.78 0.71
C VAL A 54 -5.88 0.70 0.63
N GLY A 55 -6.47 1.09 -0.49
CA GLY A 55 -6.83 2.48 -0.73
C GLY A 55 -8.01 2.63 -1.67
N GLN A 56 -8.56 3.83 -1.70
CA GLN A 56 -9.63 4.20 -2.61
C GLN A 56 -9.06 4.83 -3.87
N VAL A 57 -9.52 4.40 -5.02
CA VAL A 57 -9.23 4.99 -6.31
C VAL A 57 -9.86 6.38 -6.37
N GLY A 58 -9.01 7.38 -6.54
CA GLY A 58 -9.42 8.78 -6.72
C GLY A 58 -9.57 9.13 -8.18
N ASN A 59 -8.70 10.01 -8.67
CA ASN A 59 -8.71 10.42 -10.08
C ASN A 59 -7.98 9.39 -10.95
N ALA A 60 -8.59 8.98 -12.05
CA ALA A 60 -8.00 8.13 -13.07
C ALA A 60 -7.67 8.97 -14.30
N GLN A 61 -6.42 8.90 -14.76
CA GLN A 61 -5.94 9.41 -16.04
C GLN A 61 -5.71 8.22 -16.99
N SER A 62 -5.30 8.50 -18.23
CA SER A 62 -5.06 7.43 -19.22
C SER A 62 -4.13 6.34 -18.73
N ASP A 63 -3.00 6.73 -18.10
CA ASP A 63 -1.90 5.84 -17.76
C ASP A 63 -1.65 5.71 -16.26
N ASN A 64 -2.25 6.59 -15.44
CA ASN A 64 -2.03 6.68 -14.01
C ASN A 64 -3.33 6.80 -13.25
N VAL A 65 -3.35 6.23 -12.05
CA VAL A 65 -4.43 6.37 -11.10
C VAL A 65 -3.87 6.82 -9.75
N LEU A 66 -4.51 7.85 -9.18
CA LEU A 66 -4.25 8.26 -7.80
C LEU A 66 -5.06 7.38 -6.85
N VAL A 67 -4.39 6.86 -5.84
CA VAL A 67 -4.97 6.01 -4.79
C VAL A 67 -4.79 6.66 -3.43
N ARG A 68 -5.87 6.84 -2.69
CA ARG A 68 -5.87 7.34 -1.32
C ARG A 68 -5.72 6.15 -0.37
N ILE A 69 -4.51 5.89 0.10
CA ILE A 69 -4.18 4.77 0.98
C ILE A 69 -4.68 5.08 2.38
N PHE A 70 -5.49 4.18 2.95
CA PHE A 70 -6.06 4.31 4.30
C PHE A 70 -5.78 3.10 5.21
N LYS A 71 -5.19 2.01 4.67
CA LYS A 71 -4.89 0.78 5.42
C LYS A 71 -3.58 0.16 4.94
N ILE A 72 -2.80 -0.41 5.85
CA ILE A 72 -1.56 -1.17 5.58
C ILE A 72 -1.68 -2.53 6.26
N GLY A 73 -1.68 -3.60 5.46
CA GLY A 73 -1.96 -4.94 5.98
C GLY A 73 -3.29 -4.96 6.73
N SER A 74 -3.30 -5.33 8.01
CA SER A 74 -4.51 -5.33 8.87
C SER A 74 -4.74 -4.01 9.63
N LYS A 75 -3.81 -3.03 9.55
CA LYS A 75 -3.86 -1.81 10.36
C LYS A 75 -4.47 -0.65 9.59
N LYS A 76 -5.53 -0.06 10.12
CA LYS A 76 -6.08 1.21 9.63
C LYS A 76 -5.13 2.35 9.97
N LEU A 77 -5.03 3.31 9.07
CA LEU A 77 -4.19 4.49 9.24
C LEU A 77 -5.00 5.62 9.86
N SER A 78 -4.35 6.43 10.69
CA SER A 78 -4.94 7.65 11.25
C SER A 78 -5.01 8.80 10.25
N GLY A 79 -4.28 8.69 9.13
CA GLY A 79 -4.26 9.65 8.03
C GLY A 79 -4.29 8.93 6.68
N VAL A 80 -4.37 9.72 5.62
CA VAL A 80 -4.41 9.21 4.24
C VAL A 80 -3.09 9.53 3.55
N PHE A 81 -2.52 8.52 2.89
CA PHE A 81 -1.33 8.70 2.05
C PHE A 81 -1.71 8.64 0.57
N THR A 82 -0.90 9.28 -0.26
CA THR A 82 -1.11 9.29 -1.71
C THR A 82 -0.26 8.22 -2.37
N GLY A 83 -0.92 7.32 -3.09
CA GLY A 83 -0.30 6.34 -3.96
C GLY A 83 -0.59 6.65 -5.43
N ILE A 84 0.32 6.25 -6.32
CA ILE A 84 0.15 6.26 -7.76
C ILE A 84 0.31 4.84 -8.28
N LEU A 85 -0.67 4.37 -9.04
CA LEU A 85 -0.60 3.13 -9.81
C LEU A 85 -0.47 3.49 -11.29
N HIS A 86 0.64 3.09 -11.90
CA HIS A 86 0.88 3.25 -13.33
C HIS A 86 0.40 2.02 -14.10
N ILE A 87 -0.04 2.18 -15.34
CA ILE A 87 -0.57 1.10 -16.17
C ILE A 87 0.42 -0.06 -16.37
N SER A 88 1.74 0.23 -16.44
CA SER A 88 2.80 -0.78 -16.54
C SER A 88 2.93 -1.66 -15.29
N ASP A 89 2.47 -1.17 -14.14
CA ASP A 89 2.61 -1.86 -12.84
C ASP A 89 1.34 -2.63 -12.45
N VAL A 90 0.37 -2.69 -13.37
CA VAL A 90 -0.91 -3.39 -13.14
C VAL A 90 -0.75 -4.90 -13.25
N GLN A 91 -0.18 -5.37 -14.36
CA GLN A 91 0.02 -6.78 -14.67
C GLN A 91 1.05 -6.95 -15.79
N GLU A 92 1.61 -8.16 -15.93
CA GLU A 92 2.59 -8.47 -17.00
C GLU A 92 2.00 -8.43 -18.42
N ARG A 93 0.69 -8.68 -18.52
CA ARG A 93 0.00 -8.62 -19.83
C ARG A 93 -0.34 -7.18 -20.17
N TYR A 94 -0.37 -6.89 -21.47
CA TYR A 94 -0.81 -5.60 -21.98
C TYR A 94 -2.22 -5.23 -21.49
N VAL A 95 -2.37 -3.99 -21.04
CA VAL A 95 -3.63 -3.40 -20.59
C VAL A 95 -3.96 -2.24 -21.53
N ASP A 96 -5.13 -2.30 -22.13
CA ASP A 96 -5.54 -1.29 -23.12
C ASP A 96 -5.85 0.06 -22.45
N SER A 97 -6.46 0.02 -21.26
CA SER A 97 -6.88 1.22 -20.54
C SER A 97 -6.94 0.98 -19.04
N MET A 98 -6.54 1.99 -18.25
CA MET A 98 -6.74 1.98 -16.80
C MET A 98 -8.22 1.83 -16.40
N ASN A 99 -9.16 2.26 -17.24
CA ASN A 99 -10.59 2.10 -16.97
C ASN A 99 -11.06 0.63 -16.96
N ASP A 100 -10.32 -0.28 -17.59
CA ASP A 100 -10.58 -1.73 -17.53
C ASP A 100 -9.98 -2.37 -16.27
N VAL A 101 -9.07 -1.66 -15.60
CA VAL A 101 -8.41 -2.11 -14.36
C VAL A 101 -9.17 -1.65 -13.12
N CYS A 102 -9.43 -0.35 -13.02
CA CYS A 102 -10.13 0.27 -11.90
C CYS A 102 -10.79 1.59 -12.32
N LYS A 103 -11.76 2.02 -11.55
CA LYS A 103 -12.45 3.31 -11.76
C LYS A 103 -12.48 4.12 -10.46
N PRO A 104 -12.71 5.44 -10.56
CA PRO A 104 -12.88 6.28 -9.37
C PRO A 104 -13.94 5.74 -8.42
N GLY A 105 -13.61 5.70 -7.13
CA GLY A 105 -14.47 5.15 -6.09
C GLY A 105 -14.18 3.69 -5.72
N ASP A 106 -13.59 2.91 -6.61
CA ASP A 106 -13.22 1.51 -6.32
C ASP A 106 -12.22 1.42 -5.15
N ILE A 107 -12.27 0.34 -4.40
CA ILE A 107 -11.28 0.02 -3.37
C ILE A 107 -10.27 -0.96 -3.95
N ILE A 108 -8.99 -0.63 -3.87
CA ILE A 108 -7.91 -1.39 -4.46
C ILE A 108 -6.92 -1.85 -3.40
N ARG A 109 -6.45 -3.08 -3.52
CA ARG A 109 -5.33 -3.64 -2.77
C ARG A 109 -4.11 -3.66 -3.68
N ALA A 110 -3.02 -3.03 -3.24
CA ALA A 110 -1.80 -2.90 -4.02
C ALA A 110 -0.55 -3.08 -3.13
N LYS A 111 0.59 -3.32 -3.75
CA LYS A 111 1.89 -3.41 -3.10
C LYS A 111 2.69 -2.15 -3.38
N VAL A 112 3.33 -1.61 -2.36
CA VAL A 112 4.24 -0.47 -2.52
C VAL A 112 5.54 -0.96 -3.15
N ILE A 113 5.90 -0.44 -4.31
CA ILE A 113 7.15 -0.78 -5.02
C ILE A 113 8.25 0.25 -4.80
N SER A 114 7.89 1.52 -4.60
CA SER A 114 8.85 2.57 -4.27
C SER A 114 8.16 3.74 -3.57
N GLU A 115 8.96 4.58 -2.92
CA GLU A 115 8.55 5.85 -2.33
C GLU A 115 9.42 6.96 -2.91
N LYS A 116 8.79 8.00 -3.43
CA LYS A 116 9.49 9.18 -3.95
C LYS A 116 8.66 10.44 -3.67
N ASN A 117 9.27 11.44 -3.03
CA ASN A 117 8.62 12.71 -2.71
C ASN A 117 7.29 12.54 -1.93
N GLN A 118 7.25 11.64 -0.96
CA GLN A 118 6.05 11.30 -0.16
C GLN A 118 4.88 10.72 -0.99
N ILE A 119 5.16 10.29 -2.20
CA ILE A 119 4.22 9.59 -3.06
C ILE A 119 4.67 8.14 -3.16
N TYR A 120 3.74 7.22 -2.94
CA TYR A 120 3.97 5.78 -2.99
C TYR A 120 3.63 5.24 -4.37
N HIS A 121 4.62 4.67 -5.06
CA HIS A 121 4.36 3.95 -6.29
C HIS A 121 3.84 2.57 -5.97
N LEU A 122 2.74 2.22 -6.60
CA LEU A 122 1.98 1.00 -6.33
C LEU A 122 2.07 0.03 -7.51
N SER A 123 1.98 -1.25 -7.21
CA SER A 123 1.82 -2.31 -8.22
C SER A 123 0.68 -3.25 -7.81
N THR A 124 -0.04 -3.74 -8.81
CA THR A 124 -1.06 -4.78 -8.65
C THR A 124 -0.71 -6.05 -9.43
N ASN A 125 0.56 -6.26 -9.77
CA ASN A 125 0.99 -7.36 -10.64
C ASN A 125 0.66 -8.75 -10.08
N ASP A 126 0.68 -8.92 -8.74
CA ASP A 126 0.37 -10.19 -8.09
C ASP A 126 -1.11 -10.56 -8.23
N LYS A 127 -1.41 -11.88 -8.23
CA LYS A 127 -2.77 -12.43 -8.37
C LYS A 127 -3.73 -12.07 -7.22
N ASN A 128 -3.18 -11.75 -6.04
CA ASN A 128 -3.95 -11.36 -4.86
C ASN A 128 -4.12 -9.84 -4.75
N LEU A 129 -3.68 -9.08 -5.77
CA LEU A 129 -3.77 -7.63 -5.83
C LEU A 129 -4.72 -7.20 -6.94
N GLY A 130 -5.36 -6.05 -6.72
CA GLY A 130 -6.35 -5.48 -7.64
C GLY A 130 -7.51 -4.87 -6.89
N VAL A 131 -8.61 -4.66 -7.59
CA VAL A 131 -9.84 -4.07 -7.04
C VAL A 131 -10.55 -5.10 -6.16
N VAL A 132 -10.64 -4.83 -4.86
CA VAL A 132 -11.29 -5.69 -3.85
C VAL A 132 -12.78 -5.37 -3.67
N TYR A 133 -13.18 -4.12 -3.97
CA TYR A 133 -14.57 -3.70 -4.08
C TYR A 133 -14.73 -2.73 -5.24
N ALA A 134 -15.56 -3.09 -6.20
CA ALA A 134 -15.86 -2.30 -7.39
C ALA A 134 -17.27 -1.74 -7.32
N PHE A 135 -17.43 -0.47 -7.70
CA PHE A 135 -18.73 0.20 -7.71
C PHE A 135 -19.17 0.50 -9.14
N CYS A 136 -20.47 0.32 -9.39
CA CYS A 136 -21.06 0.58 -10.69
C CYS A 136 -20.96 2.07 -11.05
N SER A 137 -20.39 2.37 -12.22
CA SER A 137 -20.25 3.75 -12.70
C SER A 137 -21.59 4.45 -13.00
N ARG A 138 -22.68 3.68 -13.15
CA ARG A 138 -24.02 4.24 -13.42
C ARG A 138 -24.84 4.50 -12.16
N CYS A 139 -24.84 3.58 -11.20
CA CYS A 139 -25.75 3.65 -10.04
C CYS A 139 -25.07 3.53 -8.68
N GLY A 140 -23.73 3.38 -8.65
CA GLY A 140 -22.94 3.30 -7.40
C GLY A 140 -23.12 1.99 -6.62
N ASN A 141 -23.90 1.02 -7.09
CA ASN A 141 -24.08 -0.26 -6.41
C ASN A 141 -22.81 -1.10 -6.50
N LEU A 142 -22.57 -1.96 -5.51
CA LEU A 142 -21.47 -2.91 -5.56
C LEU A 142 -21.63 -3.85 -6.75
N LEU A 143 -20.53 -4.08 -7.47
CA LEU A 143 -20.50 -5.01 -8.59
C LEU A 143 -20.19 -6.42 -8.11
N GLU A 144 -20.80 -7.41 -8.76
CA GLU A 144 -20.56 -8.83 -8.50
C GLU A 144 -19.73 -9.45 -9.63
N PRO A 145 -18.77 -10.34 -9.33
CA PRO A 145 -17.96 -10.99 -10.34
C PRO A 145 -18.80 -12.03 -11.10
N LYS A 146 -18.73 -12.00 -12.43
CA LYS A 146 -19.37 -12.98 -13.31
C LYS A 146 -18.39 -13.43 -14.39
N ARG A 147 -17.74 -14.55 -14.20
CA ARG A 147 -16.68 -15.09 -15.05
C ARG A 147 -15.51 -14.10 -15.20
N TYR A 148 -15.45 -13.35 -16.31
CA TYR A 148 -14.36 -12.39 -16.61
C TYR A 148 -14.82 -10.93 -16.53
N GLU A 149 -16.06 -10.68 -16.12
CA GLU A 149 -16.68 -9.36 -16.08
C GLU A 149 -17.31 -9.10 -14.71
N MET A 150 -17.60 -7.86 -14.45
CA MET A 150 -18.30 -7.41 -13.25
C MET A 150 -19.70 -6.96 -13.64
N ILE A 151 -20.73 -7.46 -12.99
CA ILE A 151 -22.13 -7.14 -13.27
C ILE A 151 -22.75 -6.35 -12.11
N CYS A 152 -23.52 -5.35 -12.44
CA CYS A 152 -24.36 -4.65 -11.47
C CYS A 152 -25.72 -5.35 -11.36
N THR A 153 -26.03 -5.93 -10.21
CA THR A 153 -27.31 -6.60 -9.96
C THR A 153 -28.49 -5.65 -9.94
N LYS A 154 -28.24 -4.33 -9.69
CA LYS A 154 -29.30 -3.32 -9.64
C LYS A 154 -29.71 -2.78 -11.02
N CYS A 155 -28.73 -2.47 -11.89
CA CYS A 155 -29.03 -1.82 -13.19
C CYS A 155 -28.58 -2.63 -14.41
N GLY A 156 -28.02 -3.84 -14.22
CA GLY A 156 -27.57 -4.72 -15.29
C GLY A 156 -26.33 -4.25 -16.05
N ASN A 157 -25.68 -3.16 -15.59
CA ASN A 157 -24.46 -2.65 -16.24
C ASN A 157 -23.32 -3.65 -16.09
N ILE A 158 -22.56 -3.86 -17.16
CA ILE A 158 -21.41 -4.77 -17.21
C ILE A 158 -20.15 -3.94 -17.36
N GLU A 159 -19.16 -4.22 -16.53
CA GLU A 159 -17.89 -3.50 -16.50
C GLU A 159 -16.72 -4.48 -16.30
N LYS A 160 -15.52 -4.03 -16.66
CA LYS A 160 -14.29 -4.78 -16.41
C LYS A 160 -13.55 -4.19 -15.21
N ARG A 161 -12.92 -5.05 -14.45
CA ARG A 161 -11.97 -4.69 -13.37
C ARG A 161 -10.91 -5.77 -13.25
N LYS A 162 -9.72 -5.38 -12.82
CA LYS A 162 -8.73 -6.35 -12.36
C LYS A 162 -9.02 -6.70 -10.91
N THR A 163 -9.63 -7.83 -10.66
CA THR A 163 -10.00 -8.30 -9.32
C THR A 163 -9.06 -9.39 -8.82
N PRO A 164 -8.73 -9.45 -7.53
CA PRO A 164 -8.05 -10.58 -6.91
C PRO A 164 -9.02 -11.77 -6.78
N MET A 165 -8.47 -12.95 -6.42
CA MET A 165 -9.27 -14.16 -6.24
C MET A 165 -10.23 -14.08 -5.05
N ASP A 166 -9.91 -13.25 -4.07
CA ASP A 166 -10.66 -13.01 -2.82
C ASP A 166 -11.47 -11.70 -2.87
N TYR A 167 -11.97 -11.34 -4.05
CA TYR A 167 -12.85 -10.17 -4.20
C TYR A 167 -14.04 -10.20 -3.24
N GLY A 168 -14.31 -9.08 -2.59
CA GLY A 168 -15.42 -8.95 -1.64
C GLY A 168 -15.12 -9.42 -0.20
N HIS A 169 -13.93 -9.92 0.08
CA HIS A 169 -13.56 -10.44 1.41
C HIS A 169 -12.51 -9.58 2.14
N GLU A 170 -12.18 -8.40 1.64
CA GLU A 170 -11.28 -7.47 2.34
C GLU A 170 -12.00 -6.80 3.51
N GLU A 171 -11.42 -6.86 4.71
CA GLU A 171 -11.88 -6.08 5.85
C GLU A 171 -11.47 -4.60 5.70
N ILE A 172 -12.40 -3.68 5.70
CA ILE A 172 -12.18 -2.23 5.52
C ILE A 172 -12.27 -1.49 6.87
#